data_4c5b074544918b5219a2e0e0dfea4256
#
_entry.id   4c5b074544918b5219a2e0e0dfea4256
#
_cell.length_a   1.000
_cell.length_b   1.000
_cell.length_c   1.000
_cell.angle_alpha   90.00
_cell.angle_beta   90.00
_cell.angle_gamma   90.00
#
_symmetry.space_group_name_H-M   'P 1'
#
loop_
_entity.id
_entity.type
_entity.pdbx_description
1 polymer ?
#
loop_
_entity_poly.entity_id
_entity_poly.type
_entity_poly.pdbx_seq_one_letter_code
_entity_poly.pdbx_strand_id
1 'polypeptide(L)'
;MFVSAPGPAYAAFRSALNSGNLDRIRRTARQLPAVRLEDALAICVAYRDEPELYERAAIRWIGRFCLEAKGVGIEDVYQVAEALDRLPDHPERTAEELSRLIGRR
;
A
#
# COMPACT_ATOMS: atom_id res chain seq x y z
N MET A 1 -16.09 19.55 -13.77
CA MET A 1 -15.61 19.38 -13.38
C MET A 1 -15.14 18.68 -12.67
N PHE A 2 -14.93 18.24 -12.31
CA PHE A 2 -14.45 17.76 -11.67
C PHE A 2 -14.00 17.19 -10.87
N VAL A 3 -14.04 17.37 -10.96
CA VAL A 3 -13.78 17.07 -9.69
C VAL A 3 -12.83 16.01 -9.28
N SER A 4 -11.75 16.32 -8.78
CA SER A 4 -10.72 15.40 -8.35
C SER A 4 -10.74 15.17 -6.87
N ALA A 5 -11.62 15.80 -6.16
CA ALA A 5 -11.67 15.67 -4.71
C ALA A 5 -12.10 14.26 -4.31
N PRO A 6 -11.46 13.64 -3.31
CA PRO A 6 -11.89 12.32 -2.83
C PRO A 6 -13.27 12.38 -2.26
N GLY A 7 -14.10 11.39 -2.58
CA GLY A 7 -15.44 11.32 -2.07
C GLY A 7 -15.53 10.78 -0.65
N PRO A 8 -16.78 10.62 -0.14
CA PRO A 8 -16.97 10.08 1.20
C PRO A 8 -16.37 8.69 1.41
N ALA A 9 -16.39 7.85 0.37
CA ALA A 9 -15.82 6.51 0.47
C ALA A 9 -14.31 6.57 0.75
N TYR A 10 -13.60 7.48 0.08
CA TYR A 10 -12.17 7.62 0.30
C TYR A 10 -11.88 8.20 1.69
N ALA A 11 -12.68 9.18 2.12
CA ALA A 11 -12.52 9.76 3.46
C ALA A 11 -12.71 8.69 4.54
N ALA A 12 -13.71 7.82 4.36
CA ALA A 12 -13.95 6.71 5.28
C ALA A 12 -12.76 5.75 5.32
N PHE A 13 -12.19 5.46 4.16
CA PHE A 13 -11.01 4.59 4.07
C PHE A 13 -9.82 5.21 4.80
N ARG A 14 -9.55 6.49 4.59
CA ARG A 14 -8.44 7.17 5.27
C ARG A 14 -8.65 7.20 6.78
N SER A 15 -9.88 7.42 7.21
CA SER A 15 -10.21 7.38 8.63
C SER A 15 -9.98 5.99 9.22
N ALA A 16 -10.35 4.95 8.46
CA ALA A 16 -10.12 3.57 8.89
C ALA A 16 -8.63 3.27 9.05
N LEU A 17 -7.80 3.74 8.11
CA LEU A 17 -6.35 3.57 8.21
C LEU A 17 -5.81 4.21 9.50
N ASN A 18 -6.29 5.41 9.81
CA ASN A 18 -5.84 6.11 11.01
C ASN A 18 -6.31 5.41 12.29
N SER A 19 -7.41 4.70 12.24
CA SER A 19 -7.93 4.00 13.42
C SER A 19 -7.19 2.71 13.73
N GLY A 20 -6.51 2.15 12.72
CA GLY A 20 -5.84 0.85 12.89
C GLY A 20 -6.76 -0.34 12.95
N ASN A 21 -8.06 -0.13 12.73
CA ASN A 21 -9.03 -1.23 12.78
C ASN A 21 -9.03 -1.97 11.45
N LEU A 22 -8.49 -3.19 11.45
CA LEU A 22 -8.28 -3.94 10.21
C LEU A 22 -9.57 -4.28 9.48
N ASP A 23 -10.63 -4.59 10.22
CA ASP A 23 -11.93 -4.89 9.59
C ASP A 23 -12.50 -3.67 8.89
N ARG A 24 -12.40 -2.51 9.53
CA ARG A 24 -12.84 -1.25 8.92
C ARG A 24 -12.03 -0.93 7.66
N ILE A 25 -10.72 -1.12 7.73
CA ILE A 25 -9.85 -0.88 6.58
C ILE A 25 -10.29 -1.75 5.41
N ARG A 26 -10.53 -3.03 5.68
CA ARG A 26 -10.94 -3.97 4.63
C ARG A 26 -12.28 -3.59 4.03
N ARG A 27 -13.26 -3.27 4.87
CA ARG A 27 -14.59 -2.90 4.41
C ARG A 27 -14.59 -1.62 3.59
N THR A 28 -13.86 -0.61 4.08
CA THR A 28 -13.83 0.68 3.38
C THR A 28 -13.04 0.60 2.09
N ALA A 29 -11.99 -0.21 2.04
CA ALA A 29 -11.22 -0.40 0.82
C ALA A 29 -12.08 -1.03 -0.28
N ARG A 30 -12.96 -1.95 0.09
CA ARG A 30 -13.85 -2.61 -0.89
C ARG A 30 -14.84 -1.65 -1.55
N GLN A 31 -15.11 -0.53 -0.91
CA GLN A 31 -16.04 0.45 -1.44
C GLN A 31 -15.39 1.45 -2.39
N LEU A 32 -14.07 1.41 -2.50
CA LEU A 32 -13.37 2.28 -3.43
C LEU A 32 -13.43 1.70 -4.84
N PRO A 33 -13.61 2.58 -5.86
CA PRO A 33 -13.57 2.09 -7.25
C PRO A 33 -12.21 1.50 -7.61
N ALA A 34 -11.16 2.01 -6.98
CA ALA A 34 -9.81 1.48 -7.16
C ALA A 34 -8.99 1.87 -5.94
N VAL A 35 -8.06 1.00 -5.56
CA VAL A 35 -7.10 1.28 -4.48
C VAL A 35 -5.78 1.59 -5.17
N ARG A 36 -5.29 2.82 -5.00
CA ARG A 36 -4.04 3.25 -5.60
C ARG A 36 -2.87 2.52 -4.95
N LEU A 37 -1.75 2.47 -5.67
CA LEU A 37 -0.58 1.76 -5.19
C LEU A 37 -0.10 2.29 -3.84
N GLU A 38 -0.13 3.61 -3.65
CA GLU A 38 0.24 4.23 -2.37
C GLU A 38 -0.72 3.84 -1.25
N ASP A 39 -2.02 3.76 -1.55
CA ASP A 39 -3.00 3.36 -0.55
C ASP A 39 -2.88 1.87 -0.22
N ALA A 40 -2.54 1.06 -1.21
CA ALA A 40 -2.27 -0.36 -0.98
C ALA A 40 -1.04 -0.53 -0.08
N LEU A 41 -0.05 0.34 -0.22
CA LEU A 41 1.11 0.32 0.66
C LEU A 41 0.70 0.67 2.10
N ALA A 42 -0.18 1.65 2.25
CA ALA A 42 -0.69 2.03 3.58
C ALA A 42 -1.44 0.86 4.23
N ILE A 43 -2.14 0.05 3.44
CA ILE A 43 -2.79 -1.15 3.95
C ILE A 43 -1.74 -2.15 4.45
N CYS A 44 -0.65 -2.33 3.70
CA CYS A 44 0.44 -3.21 4.14
C CYS A 44 1.00 -2.74 5.49
N VAL A 45 1.20 -1.43 5.64
CA VAL A 45 1.70 -0.88 6.90
C VAL A 45 0.72 -1.19 8.04
N ALA A 46 -0.57 -1.05 7.77
CA ALA A 46 -1.58 -1.35 8.78
C ALA A 46 -1.59 -2.82 9.20
N TYR A 47 -1.23 -3.71 8.28
CA TYR A 47 -1.23 -5.16 8.53
C TYR A 47 0.10 -5.66 9.10
N ARG A 48 1.05 -4.80 9.37
CA ARG A 48 2.43 -5.20 9.69
C ARG A 48 2.58 -6.11 10.90
N ASP A 49 1.62 -6.05 11.83
CA ASP A 49 1.69 -6.87 13.05
C ASP A 49 0.94 -8.19 12.91
N GLU A 50 0.35 -8.46 11.74
CA GLU A 50 -0.37 -9.70 11.44
C GLU A 50 0.39 -10.45 10.35
N PRO A 51 1.29 -11.37 10.71
CA PRO A 51 2.23 -11.94 9.73
C PRO A 51 1.60 -12.51 8.47
N GLU A 52 0.51 -13.29 8.61
CA GLU A 52 -0.09 -13.90 7.43
C GLU A 52 -0.80 -12.88 6.55
N LEU A 53 -1.51 -11.94 7.15
CA LEU A 53 -2.17 -10.88 6.40
C LEU A 53 -1.12 -9.99 5.71
N TYR A 54 -0.06 -9.66 6.44
CA TYR A 54 0.99 -8.83 5.90
C TYR A 54 1.66 -9.49 4.71
N GLU A 55 2.02 -10.76 4.84
CA GLU A 55 2.73 -11.44 3.76
C GLU A 55 1.91 -11.46 2.49
N ARG A 56 0.62 -11.77 2.60
CA ARG A 56 -0.25 -11.79 1.42
C ARG A 56 -0.40 -10.40 0.80
N ALA A 57 -0.55 -9.39 1.64
CA ALA A 57 -0.68 -8.02 1.16
C ALA A 57 0.61 -7.56 0.48
N ALA A 58 1.75 -7.90 1.06
CA ALA A 58 3.05 -7.52 0.50
C ALA A 58 3.31 -8.20 -0.84
N ILE A 59 3.01 -9.48 -0.95
CA ILE A 59 3.19 -10.21 -2.22
C ILE A 59 2.30 -9.62 -3.30
N ARG A 60 1.06 -9.31 -2.94
CA ARG A 60 0.12 -8.69 -3.88
C ARG A 60 0.62 -7.32 -4.30
N TRP A 61 1.19 -6.58 -3.38
CA TRP A 61 1.73 -5.25 -3.68
C TRP A 61 2.90 -5.33 -4.67
N ILE A 62 3.79 -6.30 -4.48
CA ILE A 62 4.91 -6.52 -5.41
C ILE A 62 4.38 -6.78 -6.82
N GLY A 63 3.35 -7.64 -6.93
CA GLY A 63 2.75 -7.93 -8.23
C GLY A 63 2.19 -6.68 -8.89
N ARG A 64 1.48 -5.87 -8.13
CA ARG A 64 0.93 -4.62 -8.66
C ARG A 64 2.03 -3.64 -9.06
N PHE A 65 3.08 -3.54 -8.25
CA PHE A 65 4.20 -2.67 -8.57
C PHE A 65 4.82 -3.08 -9.91
N CYS A 66 5.01 -4.37 -10.12
CA CYS A 66 5.59 -4.88 -11.36
C CYS A 66 4.72 -4.55 -12.58
N LEU A 67 3.40 -4.56 -12.40
CA LEU A 67 2.48 -4.32 -13.50
C LEU A 67 2.20 -2.84 -13.75
N GLU A 68 2.20 -2.04 -12.71
CA GLU A 68 1.76 -0.65 -12.79
C GLU A 68 2.89 0.37 -12.92
N ALA A 69 4.05 0.09 -12.34
CA ALA A 69 5.17 1.01 -12.41
C ALA A 69 5.90 0.83 -13.74
N LYS A 70 6.39 1.94 -14.29
CA LYS A 70 7.07 1.91 -15.57
C LYS A 70 8.55 1.53 -15.40
N GLY A 71 9.05 0.77 -16.36
CA GLY A 71 10.47 0.47 -16.43
C GLY A 71 11.01 -0.36 -15.30
N VAL A 72 10.18 -1.25 -14.75
CA VAL A 72 10.61 -2.11 -13.64
C VAL A 72 11.51 -3.23 -14.15
N GLY A 73 12.73 -3.32 -13.59
CA GLY A 73 13.64 -4.40 -13.87
C GLY A 73 13.78 -5.32 -12.68
N ILE A 74 14.58 -6.36 -12.84
CA ILE A 74 14.80 -7.36 -11.78
C ILE A 74 15.38 -6.72 -10.52
N GLU A 75 16.30 -5.77 -10.70
CA GLU A 75 16.89 -5.04 -9.57
C GLU A 75 15.83 -4.35 -8.73
N ASP A 76 14.86 -3.72 -9.39
CA ASP A 76 13.78 -3.03 -8.70
C ASP A 76 12.92 -4.01 -7.90
N VAL A 77 12.68 -5.20 -8.45
CA VAL A 77 11.89 -6.21 -7.76
C VAL A 77 12.61 -6.68 -6.49
N TYR A 78 13.92 -6.93 -6.58
CA TYR A 78 14.68 -7.29 -5.39
C TYR A 78 14.66 -6.19 -4.34
N GLN A 79 14.82 -4.95 -4.76
CA GLN A 79 14.82 -3.82 -3.84
C GLN A 79 13.49 -3.69 -3.11
N VAL A 80 12.39 -3.83 -3.85
CA VAL A 80 11.05 -3.75 -3.28
C VAL A 80 10.79 -4.90 -2.32
N ALA A 81 11.16 -6.12 -2.72
CA ALA A 81 10.96 -7.29 -1.87
C ALA A 81 11.75 -7.16 -0.57
N GLU A 82 12.99 -6.70 -0.65
CA GLU A 82 13.82 -6.52 0.53
C GLU A 82 13.24 -5.45 1.45
N ALA A 83 12.74 -4.35 0.87
CA ALA A 83 12.14 -3.29 1.65
C ALA A 83 10.89 -3.79 2.37
N LEU A 84 10.04 -4.55 1.68
CA LEU A 84 8.83 -5.10 2.31
C LEU A 84 9.18 -6.11 3.40
N ASP A 85 10.29 -6.83 3.25
CA ASP A 85 10.74 -7.76 4.29
C ASP A 85 11.11 -7.01 5.57
N ARG A 86 11.66 -5.80 5.44
CA ARG A 86 12.06 -4.96 6.58
C ARG A 86 10.91 -4.12 7.17
N LEU A 87 9.86 -3.92 6.40
CA LEU A 87 8.82 -2.96 6.77
C LEU A 87 8.19 -3.21 8.15
N PRO A 88 7.88 -4.44 8.55
CA PRO A 88 7.28 -4.64 9.88
C PRO A 88 8.14 -4.12 11.03
N ASP A 89 9.47 -4.15 10.87
CA ASP A 89 10.39 -3.67 11.91
C ASP A 89 10.66 -2.17 11.82
N HIS A 90 10.52 -1.58 10.63
CA HIS A 90 10.81 -0.17 10.39
C HIS A 90 9.75 0.44 9.47
N PRO A 91 8.49 0.47 9.93
CA PRO A 91 7.38 0.78 9.01
C PRO A 91 7.45 2.16 8.37
N GLU A 92 7.76 3.20 9.15
CA GLU A 92 7.74 4.55 8.62
C GLU A 92 8.83 4.78 7.58
N ARG A 93 10.06 4.42 7.93
CA ARG A 93 11.19 4.63 7.03
C ARG A 93 11.07 3.81 5.76
N THR A 94 10.64 2.57 5.91
CA THR A 94 10.52 1.68 4.76
C THR A 94 9.38 2.08 3.84
N ALA A 95 8.25 2.51 4.42
CA ALA A 95 7.14 3.00 3.61
C ALA A 95 7.53 4.24 2.82
N GLU A 96 8.33 5.13 3.43
CA GLU A 96 8.84 6.31 2.75
C GLU A 96 9.73 5.93 1.56
N GLU A 97 10.60 4.96 1.79
CA GLU A 97 11.50 4.46 0.74
C GLU A 97 10.69 3.90 -0.44
N LEU A 98 9.66 3.10 -0.15
CA LEU A 98 8.80 2.53 -1.20
C LEU A 98 7.98 3.60 -1.91
N SER A 99 7.51 4.59 -1.17
CA SER A 99 6.79 5.72 -1.77
C SER A 99 7.66 6.49 -2.76
N ARG A 100 8.93 6.65 -2.44
CA ARG A 100 9.85 7.31 -3.36
C ARG A 100 10.05 6.49 -4.63
N LEU A 101 10.08 5.18 -4.51
CA LEU A 101 10.19 4.31 -5.69
C LEU A 101 8.98 4.44 -6.60
N ILE A 102 7.78 4.52 -6.02
CA ILE A 102 6.56 4.76 -6.79
C ILE A 102 6.66 6.09 -7.52
N GLY A 103 7.09 7.13 -6.81
CA GLY A 103 7.15 8.48 -7.36
C GLY A 103 8.14 8.64 -8.51
N ARG A 104 9.13 7.75 -8.59
CA ARG A 104 10.11 7.79 -9.67
C ARG A 104 9.64 7.09 -10.94
N ARG A 105 8.53 6.37 -10.85
CA ARG A 105 8.00 5.59 -11.96
C ARG A 105 6.81 6.27 -12.57
#